data_410274fbf87a0f0b989b0b26bcf9372b
#
_entry.id   410274fbf87a0f0b989b0b26bcf9372b
#
_cell.length_a   1.000
_cell.length_b   1.000
_cell.length_c   1.000
_cell.angle_alpha   90.00
_cell.angle_beta   90.00
_cell.angle_gamma   90.00
#
_symmetry.space_group_name_H-M   'P 1'
#
loop_
_entity.id
_entity.type
_entity.pdbx_description
1 polymer ?
#
loop_
_entity_poly.entity_id
_entity_poly.type
_entity_poly.pdbx_seq_one_letter_code
_entity_poly.pdbx_strand_id
1 'polypeptide(L)'
;MKEQYQELAERTCASLGDEKLDLSHMILGIISEQEELLQAIVKEDEVNQREEMADICWYLANYCTFRDYNFYKLVEEYQYDFELDDWEKGVCTFDVYTSKLADYVKKYIAYGKPIDRELEERALGGIIFSFSFEDCGFDFSADLERNINKLMIRFPDKFSQEKALNRDLETERKVLES
;
A
#
# COMPACT_ATOMS: atom_id res chain seq x y z
N MET A 1 -0.13 17.97 0.76
CA MET A 1 -0.84 16.70 0.54
C MET A 1 -0.20 15.50 1.24
N LYS A 2 1.14 15.36 1.27
CA LYS A 2 1.85 14.21 1.88
C LYS A 2 1.39 13.88 3.31
N GLU A 3 1.31 14.89 4.20
CA GLU A 3 0.87 14.68 5.59
C GLU A 3 -0.61 14.31 5.73
N GLN A 4 -1.44 14.61 4.72
CA GLN A 4 -2.89 14.33 4.74
C GLN A 4 -3.26 13.03 4.03
N TYR A 5 -2.30 12.36 3.35
CA TYR A 5 -2.59 11.17 2.55
C TYR A 5 -3.23 10.06 3.39
N GLN A 6 -2.69 9.78 4.56
CA GLN A 6 -3.20 8.73 5.45
C GLN A 6 -4.65 9.01 5.88
N GLU A 7 -4.99 10.25 6.23
CA GLU A 7 -6.37 10.64 6.58
C GLU A 7 -7.32 10.51 5.38
N LEU A 8 -6.85 10.88 4.17
CA LEU A 8 -7.64 10.78 2.96
C LEU A 8 -7.83 9.31 2.51
N ALA A 9 -6.83 8.46 2.72
CA ALA A 9 -6.93 7.03 2.50
C ALA A 9 -7.94 6.38 3.47
N GLU A 10 -7.89 6.72 4.77
CA GLU A 10 -8.82 6.23 5.78
C GLU A 10 -10.28 6.57 5.42
N ARG A 11 -10.55 7.77 4.89
CA ARG A 11 -11.89 8.18 4.47
C ARG A 11 -12.51 7.25 3.43
N THR A 12 -11.70 6.64 2.61
CA THR A 12 -12.12 5.72 1.53
C THR A 12 -11.99 4.25 1.92
N CYS A 13 -11.53 3.96 3.13
CA CYS A 13 -11.40 2.61 3.66
C CYS A 13 -12.72 2.11 4.29
N ALA A 14 -13.04 0.85 4.02
CA ALA A 14 -14.09 0.13 4.74
C ALA A 14 -13.48 -0.52 5.99
N SER A 15 -13.77 0.01 7.18
CA SER A 15 -13.50 -0.77 8.40
C SER A 15 -14.54 -1.89 8.54
N LEU A 16 -14.06 -3.08 8.86
CA LEU A 16 -14.88 -4.26 9.10
C LEU A 16 -15.31 -4.39 10.58
N GLY A 17 -14.89 -3.43 11.41
CA GLY A 17 -15.28 -3.33 12.83
C GLY A 17 -14.54 -4.30 13.75
N ASP A 18 -13.51 -4.96 13.27
CA ASP A 18 -12.61 -5.85 14.03
C ASP A 18 -11.18 -5.67 13.53
N GLU A 19 -10.25 -5.33 14.43
CA GLU A 19 -8.85 -5.06 14.08
C GLU A 19 -8.20 -6.20 13.28
N LYS A 20 -8.49 -7.46 13.63
CA LYS A 20 -7.91 -8.61 12.93
C LYS A 20 -8.43 -8.73 11.51
N LEU A 21 -9.71 -8.45 11.29
CA LEU A 21 -10.31 -8.44 9.95
C LEU A 21 -9.78 -7.25 9.14
N ASP A 22 -9.66 -6.07 9.76
CA ASP A 22 -9.11 -4.88 9.11
C ASP A 22 -7.65 -5.11 8.68
N LEU A 23 -6.80 -5.67 9.56
CA LEU A 23 -5.41 -6.02 9.21
C LEU A 23 -5.35 -7.10 8.13
N SER A 24 -6.25 -8.11 8.17
CA SER A 24 -6.33 -9.13 7.12
C SER A 24 -6.67 -8.51 5.77
N HIS A 25 -7.63 -7.58 5.75
CA HIS A 25 -8.03 -6.87 4.54
C HIS A 25 -6.84 -6.09 3.95
N MET A 26 -6.08 -5.38 4.77
CA MET A 26 -4.91 -4.62 4.29
C MET A 26 -3.85 -5.55 3.68
N ILE A 27 -3.51 -6.65 4.36
CA ILE A 27 -2.51 -7.60 3.83
C ILE A 27 -2.97 -8.28 2.55
N LEU A 28 -4.22 -8.73 2.48
CA LEU A 28 -4.77 -9.34 1.27
C LEU A 28 -4.81 -8.35 0.11
N GLY A 29 -5.12 -7.07 0.39
CA GLY A 29 -5.06 -6.00 -0.59
C GLY A 29 -3.65 -5.80 -1.14
N ILE A 30 -2.63 -5.65 -0.28
CA ILE A 30 -1.23 -5.53 -0.73
C ILE A 30 -0.85 -6.70 -1.67
N ILE A 31 -1.27 -7.93 -1.34
CA ILE A 31 -0.95 -9.11 -2.15
C ILE A 31 -1.69 -9.09 -3.50
N SER A 32 -2.94 -8.63 -3.54
CA SER A 32 -3.70 -8.53 -4.81
C SER A 32 -3.14 -7.45 -5.72
N GLU A 33 -2.85 -6.26 -5.19
CA GLU A 33 -2.24 -5.19 -5.99
C GLU A 33 -0.83 -5.54 -6.48
N GLN A 34 -0.10 -6.37 -5.73
CA GLN A 34 1.18 -6.91 -6.21
C GLN A 34 1.01 -7.75 -7.48
N GLU A 35 -0.01 -8.56 -7.56
CA GLU A 35 -0.30 -9.37 -8.77
C GLU A 35 -0.66 -8.47 -9.95
N GLU A 36 -1.45 -7.41 -9.74
CA GLU A 36 -1.81 -6.42 -10.75
C GLU A 36 -0.56 -5.63 -11.20
N LEU A 37 0.32 -5.24 -10.27
CA LEU A 37 1.61 -4.63 -10.57
C LEU A 37 2.48 -5.52 -11.46
N LEU A 38 2.61 -6.82 -11.15
CA LEU A 38 3.36 -7.76 -11.98
C LEU A 38 2.78 -7.87 -13.40
N GLN A 39 1.46 -7.85 -13.55
CA GLN A 39 0.82 -7.81 -14.87
C GLN A 39 1.13 -6.52 -15.63
N ALA A 40 1.12 -5.37 -14.95
CA ALA A 40 1.45 -4.08 -15.53
C ALA A 40 2.92 -4.02 -16.00
N ILE A 41 3.86 -4.60 -15.22
CA ILE A 41 5.27 -4.73 -15.57
C ILE A 41 5.42 -5.58 -16.86
N VAL A 42 4.77 -6.75 -16.92
CA VAL A 42 4.83 -7.63 -18.09
C VAL A 42 4.25 -6.97 -19.35
N LYS A 43 3.26 -6.08 -19.19
CA LYS A 43 2.65 -5.33 -20.29
C LYS A 43 3.41 -4.05 -20.65
N GLU A 44 4.44 -3.68 -19.90
CA GLU A 44 5.18 -2.41 -20.03
C GLU A 44 4.26 -1.17 -19.90
N ASP A 45 3.18 -1.27 -19.08
CA ASP A 45 2.23 -0.18 -18.81
C ASP A 45 2.68 0.61 -17.58
N GLU A 46 3.58 1.58 -17.78
CA GLU A 46 4.15 2.40 -16.70
C GLU A 46 3.09 3.19 -15.91
N VAL A 47 1.98 3.60 -16.55
CA VAL A 47 0.90 4.31 -15.85
C VAL A 47 0.23 3.37 -14.86
N ASN A 48 -0.06 2.14 -15.29
CA ASN A 48 -0.67 1.12 -14.44
C ASN A 48 0.31 0.65 -13.36
N GLN A 49 1.62 0.53 -13.67
CA GLN A 49 2.62 0.19 -12.63
C GLN A 49 2.59 1.22 -11.48
N ARG A 50 2.56 2.52 -11.80
CA ARG A 50 2.47 3.58 -10.78
C ARG A 50 1.13 3.57 -10.06
N GLU A 51 0.03 3.22 -10.75
CA GLU A 51 -1.29 3.05 -10.14
C GLU A 51 -1.27 1.97 -9.06
N GLU A 52 -0.78 0.76 -9.40
CA GLU A 52 -0.77 -0.37 -8.48
C GLU A 52 0.17 -0.14 -7.28
N MET A 53 1.32 0.51 -7.51
CA MET A 53 2.20 0.91 -6.41
C MET A 53 1.51 1.92 -5.47
N ALA A 54 0.72 2.85 -6.01
CA ALA A 54 -0.06 3.80 -5.21
C ALA A 54 -1.24 3.12 -4.49
N ASP A 55 -1.87 2.12 -5.09
CA ASP A 55 -2.91 1.31 -4.44
C ASP A 55 -2.33 0.44 -3.31
N ILE A 56 -1.12 -0.12 -3.47
CA ILE A 56 -0.37 -0.75 -2.36
C ILE A 56 -0.11 0.28 -1.24
N CYS A 57 0.30 1.50 -1.56
CA CYS A 57 0.49 2.56 -0.58
C CYS A 57 -0.82 2.92 0.16
N TRP A 58 -1.97 2.85 -0.51
CA TRP A 58 -3.26 3.05 0.13
C TRP A 58 -3.53 1.98 1.20
N TYR A 59 -3.27 0.71 0.91
CA TYR A 59 -3.38 -0.37 1.90
C TYR A 59 -2.36 -0.20 3.05
N LEU A 60 -1.13 0.19 2.75
CA LEU A 60 -0.11 0.47 3.78
C LEU A 60 -0.50 1.63 4.68
N ALA A 61 -1.04 2.72 4.13
CA ALA A 61 -1.49 3.88 4.91
C ALA A 61 -2.65 3.52 5.85
N ASN A 62 -3.61 2.72 5.38
CA ASN A 62 -4.70 2.23 6.23
C ASN A 62 -4.20 1.21 7.27
N TYR A 63 -3.26 0.33 6.92
CA TYR A 63 -2.58 -0.52 7.89
C TYR A 63 -1.92 0.31 9.00
N CYS A 64 -1.21 1.38 8.61
CA CYS A 64 -0.60 2.32 9.55
C CYS A 64 -1.63 2.96 10.47
N THR A 65 -2.82 3.33 9.96
CA THR A 65 -3.91 3.86 10.78
C THR A 65 -4.36 2.85 11.84
N PHE A 66 -4.61 1.58 11.46
CA PHE A 66 -5.03 0.53 12.40
C PHE A 66 -3.94 0.16 13.43
N ARG A 67 -2.68 0.41 13.11
CA ARG A 67 -1.53 0.06 13.96
C ARG A 67 -0.87 1.26 14.65
N ASP A 68 -1.45 2.46 14.53
CA ASP A 68 -0.92 3.70 15.12
C ASP A 68 0.52 4.00 14.67
N TYR A 69 0.78 3.85 13.35
CA TYR A 69 1.97 4.35 12.68
C TYR A 69 1.65 5.62 11.89
N ASN A 70 2.65 6.44 11.67
CA ASN A 70 2.57 7.56 10.74
C ASN A 70 3.19 7.15 9.40
N PHE A 71 2.35 6.90 8.39
CA PHE A 71 2.79 6.45 7.07
C PHE A 71 3.78 7.43 6.41
N TYR A 72 3.53 8.73 6.53
CA TYR A 72 4.40 9.75 5.94
C TYR A 72 5.83 9.71 6.54
N LYS A 73 5.95 9.53 7.86
CA LYS A 73 7.26 9.39 8.50
C LYS A 73 8.00 8.14 8.03
N LEU A 74 7.29 7.03 7.86
CA LEU A 74 7.91 5.81 7.31
C LEU A 74 8.41 6.02 5.87
N VAL A 75 7.64 6.73 5.03
CA VAL A 75 8.09 7.08 3.68
C VAL A 75 9.33 7.99 3.73
N GLU A 76 9.35 9.03 4.56
CA GLU A 76 10.52 9.92 4.70
C GLU A 76 11.78 9.16 5.16
N GLU A 77 11.62 8.19 6.05
CA GLU A 77 12.72 7.44 6.63
C GLU A 77 13.26 6.36 5.68
N TYR A 78 12.37 5.61 5.02
CA TYR A 78 12.75 4.36 4.36
C TYR A 78 12.79 4.43 2.82
N GLN A 79 12.21 5.43 2.17
CA GLN A 79 12.14 5.46 0.70
C GLN A 79 13.51 5.41 -0.01
N TYR A 80 14.59 5.89 0.63
CA TYR A 80 15.94 5.95 0.04
C TYR A 80 17.03 5.31 0.89
N ASP A 81 16.73 4.99 2.16
CA ASP A 81 17.72 4.47 3.10
C ASP A 81 17.11 3.30 3.90
N PHE A 82 17.57 2.10 3.58
CA PHE A 82 17.12 0.87 4.24
C PHE A 82 18.23 -0.17 4.23
N GLU A 83 18.60 -0.67 5.40
CA GLU A 83 19.65 -1.66 5.54
C GLU A 83 19.11 -3.08 5.29
N LEU A 84 19.58 -3.70 4.20
CA LEU A 84 19.28 -5.08 3.87
C LEU A 84 20.29 -6.03 4.51
N ASP A 85 19.80 -7.11 5.10
CA ASP A 85 20.65 -8.24 5.52
C ASP A 85 21.30 -8.90 4.29
N ASP A 86 22.46 -9.56 4.49
CA ASP A 86 23.24 -10.13 3.36
C ASP A 86 22.45 -11.14 2.53
N TRP A 87 21.52 -11.90 3.15
CA TRP A 87 20.69 -12.86 2.44
C TRP A 87 19.53 -12.20 1.67
N GLU A 88 19.15 -10.98 2.05
CA GLU A 88 18.09 -10.19 1.39
C GLU A 88 18.61 -9.54 0.09
N LYS A 89 19.92 -9.38 -0.02
CA LYS A 89 20.56 -8.86 -1.23
C LYS A 89 20.46 -9.89 -2.36
N GLY A 90 19.75 -9.53 -3.43
CA GLY A 90 19.56 -10.40 -4.59
C GLY A 90 18.27 -11.21 -4.61
N VAL A 91 17.36 -10.95 -3.66
CA VAL A 91 15.96 -11.41 -3.71
C VAL A 91 15.03 -10.21 -3.89
N CYS A 92 13.80 -10.47 -4.29
CA CYS A 92 12.80 -9.40 -4.40
C CYS A 92 12.48 -8.86 -3.00
N THR A 93 12.92 -7.64 -2.72
CA THR A 93 12.74 -6.99 -1.41
C THR A 93 11.27 -6.86 -1.06
N PHE A 94 10.42 -6.51 -2.03
CA PHE A 94 8.97 -6.41 -1.85
C PHE A 94 8.37 -7.73 -1.34
N ASP A 95 8.67 -8.85 -2.02
CA ASP A 95 8.14 -10.19 -1.66
C ASP A 95 8.56 -10.60 -0.25
N VAL A 96 9.82 -10.34 0.11
CA VAL A 96 10.37 -10.68 1.42
C VAL A 96 9.60 -9.96 2.52
N TYR A 97 9.45 -8.64 2.41
CA TYR A 97 8.87 -7.83 3.48
C TYR A 97 7.35 -7.94 3.55
N THR A 98 6.67 -8.08 2.41
CA THR A 98 5.23 -8.40 2.38
C THR A 98 4.96 -9.76 3.03
N SER A 99 5.78 -10.78 2.75
CA SER A 99 5.67 -12.09 3.38
C SER A 99 5.93 -12.05 4.89
N LYS A 100 6.91 -11.26 5.35
CA LYS A 100 7.17 -11.05 6.78
C LYS A 100 5.96 -10.41 7.47
N LEU A 101 5.43 -9.33 6.91
CA LEU A 101 4.28 -8.62 7.45
C LEU A 101 3.05 -9.54 7.51
N ALA A 102 2.79 -10.29 6.45
CA ALA A 102 1.71 -11.28 6.39
C ALA A 102 1.86 -12.38 7.47
N ASP A 103 3.09 -12.88 7.72
CA ASP A 103 3.35 -13.87 8.77
C ASP A 103 3.10 -13.30 10.17
N TYR A 104 3.46 -12.03 10.42
CA TYR A 104 3.20 -11.38 11.71
C TYR A 104 1.69 -11.24 11.96
N VAL A 105 0.95 -10.73 10.97
CA VAL A 105 -0.52 -10.59 11.05
C VAL A 105 -1.19 -11.94 11.21
N LYS A 106 -0.79 -12.95 10.42
CA LYS A 106 -1.29 -14.32 10.55
C LYS A 106 -1.10 -14.88 11.98
N LYS A 107 0.10 -14.69 12.57
CA LYS A 107 0.40 -15.16 13.93
C LYS A 107 -0.43 -14.42 15.00
N TYR A 108 -0.66 -13.13 14.79
CA TYR A 108 -1.52 -12.34 15.66
C TYR A 108 -2.97 -12.83 15.60
N ILE A 109 -3.50 -13.08 14.40
CA ILE A 109 -4.87 -13.53 14.21
C ILE A 109 -5.07 -14.94 14.74
N ALA A 110 -4.24 -15.89 14.29
CA ALA A 110 -4.45 -17.32 14.53
C ALA A 110 -4.00 -17.77 15.91
N TYR A 111 -2.97 -17.16 16.48
CA TYR A 111 -2.34 -17.62 17.72
C TYR A 111 -2.39 -16.60 18.85
N GLY A 112 -2.94 -15.39 18.62
CA GLY A 112 -2.95 -14.30 19.60
C GLY A 112 -1.55 -13.79 19.94
N LYS A 113 -0.54 -14.05 19.08
CA LYS A 113 0.82 -13.58 19.32
C LYS A 113 0.91 -12.09 19.01
N PRO A 114 1.25 -11.21 19.97
CA PRO A 114 1.44 -9.80 19.68
C PRO A 114 2.48 -9.60 18.58
N ILE A 115 2.23 -8.62 17.69
CA ILE A 115 3.19 -8.25 16.66
C ILE A 115 4.28 -7.41 17.33
N ASP A 116 5.53 -7.78 17.11
CA ASP A 116 6.69 -7.02 17.56
C ASP A 116 6.80 -5.73 16.74
N ARG A 117 6.85 -4.59 17.43
CA ARG A 117 6.77 -3.26 16.79
C ARG A 117 7.98 -2.95 15.90
N GLU A 118 9.17 -3.36 16.33
CA GLU A 118 10.41 -3.16 15.54
C GLU A 118 10.39 -3.99 14.26
N LEU A 119 9.99 -5.27 14.37
CA LEU A 119 9.90 -6.16 13.22
C LEU A 119 8.80 -5.73 12.24
N GLU A 120 7.67 -5.22 12.77
CA GLU A 120 6.57 -4.69 11.98
C GLU A 120 7.00 -3.44 11.20
N GLU A 121 7.64 -2.48 11.87
CA GLU A 121 8.14 -1.26 11.27
C GLU A 121 9.21 -1.54 10.20
N ARG A 122 10.15 -2.46 10.49
CA ARG A 122 11.12 -2.93 9.50
C ARG A 122 10.44 -3.55 8.28
N ALA A 123 9.35 -4.30 8.46
CA ALA A 123 8.63 -4.88 7.33
C ALA A 123 7.94 -3.81 6.49
N LEU A 124 7.29 -2.82 7.11
CA LEU A 124 6.70 -1.67 6.42
C LEU A 124 7.76 -0.85 5.67
N GLY A 125 8.89 -0.55 6.32
CA GLY A 125 10.01 0.16 5.71
C GLY A 125 10.59 -0.58 4.50
N GLY A 126 10.75 -1.90 4.58
CA GLY A 126 11.26 -2.72 3.48
C GLY A 126 10.32 -2.75 2.26
N ILE A 127 9.00 -2.73 2.47
CA ILE A 127 8.03 -2.60 1.38
C ILE A 127 8.17 -1.21 0.73
N ILE A 128 8.20 -0.13 1.52
CA ILE A 128 8.36 1.25 1.02
C ILE A 128 9.68 1.40 0.24
N PHE A 129 10.78 0.88 0.79
CA PHE A 129 12.09 0.93 0.15
C PHE A 129 12.13 0.20 -1.20
N SER A 130 11.36 -0.90 -1.33
CA SER A 130 11.35 -1.68 -2.58
C SER A 130 10.89 -0.88 -3.79
N PHE A 131 10.05 0.15 -3.59
CA PHE A 131 9.56 1.00 -4.68
C PHE A 131 10.65 1.87 -5.32
N SER A 132 11.79 2.09 -4.65
CA SER A 132 12.94 2.79 -5.24
C SER A 132 13.66 1.99 -6.31
N PHE A 133 13.38 0.70 -6.45
CA PHE A 133 13.98 -0.17 -7.47
C PHE A 133 13.15 -0.30 -8.74
N GLU A 134 11.93 0.24 -8.76
CA GLU A 134 11.05 0.15 -9.91
C GLU A 134 11.40 1.23 -10.94
N ASP A 135 11.61 0.83 -12.19
CA ASP A 135 12.04 1.72 -13.29
C ASP A 135 10.90 2.58 -13.85
N CYS A 136 9.66 2.43 -13.37
CA CYS A 136 8.50 3.18 -13.86
C CYS A 136 8.46 4.66 -13.43
N GLY A 137 9.42 5.10 -12.63
CA GLY A 137 9.52 6.48 -12.16
C GLY A 137 8.47 6.85 -11.12
N PHE A 138 8.11 5.92 -10.22
CA PHE A 138 7.17 6.17 -9.14
C PHE A 138 7.64 7.30 -8.22
N ASP A 139 6.77 8.28 -8.01
CA ASP A 139 6.99 9.41 -7.11
C ASP A 139 5.94 9.43 -5.99
N PHE A 140 6.37 9.18 -4.75
CA PHE A 140 5.49 9.17 -3.58
C PHE A 140 4.66 10.45 -3.40
N SER A 141 5.07 11.58 -3.96
CA SER A 141 4.28 12.82 -3.86
C SER A 141 3.21 12.90 -4.95
N ALA A 142 3.63 12.70 -6.20
CA ALA A 142 2.77 12.86 -7.35
C ALA A 142 1.79 11.69 -7.51
N ASP A 143 2.28 10.47 -7.37
CA ASP A 143 1.45 9.28 -7.60
C ASP A 143 0.45 9.02 -6.47
N LEU A 144 0.82 9.32 -5.21
CA LEU A 144 -0.15 9.29 -4.11
C LEU A 144 -1.22 10.40 -4.25
N GLU A 145 -0.87 11.57 -4.82
CA GLU A 145 -1.86 12.60 -5.13
C GLU A 145 -2.84 12.13 -6.21
N ARG A 146 -2.35 11.51 -7.28
CA ARG A 146 -3.19 10.92 -8.33
C ARG A 146 -4.10 9.83 -7.77
N ASN A 147 -3.57 8.96 -6.92
CA ASN A 147 -4.33 7.91 -6.25
C ASN A 147 -5.51 8.47 -5.45
N ILE A 148 -5.28 9.46 -4.60
CA ILE A 148 -6.36 10.11 -3.86
C ILE A 148 -7.37 10.78 -4.78
N ASN A 149 -6.93 11.46 -5.84
CA ASN A 149 -7.83 12.08 -6.81
C ASN A 149 -8.71 11.03 -7.52
N LYS A 150 -8.14 9.89 -7.91
CA LYS A 150 -8.89 8.72 -8.43
C LYS A 150 -9.96 8.26 -7.43
N LEU A 151 -9.56 8.05 -6.17
CA LEU A 151 -10.46 7.59 -5.11
C LEU A 151 -11.53 8.63 -4.75
N MET A 152 -11.25 9.93 -4.84
CA MET A 152 -12.25 10.99 -4.64
C MET A 152 -13.32 11.02 -5.73
N ILE A 153 -13.00 10.63 -6.97
CA ILE A 153 -14.00 10.47 -8.03
C ILE A 153 -14.89 9.28 -7.72
N ARG A 154 -14.32 8.15 -7.33
CA ARG A 154 -15.06 6.93 -6.97
C ARG A 154 -15.89 7.12 -5.71
N PHE A 155 -15.32 7.78 -4.70
CA PHE A 155 -15.92 7.99 -3.37
C PHE A 155 -15.92 9.48 -2.98
N PRO A 156 -16.79 10.32 -3.56
CA PRO A 156 -16.80 11.76 -3.29
C PRO A 156 -16.97 12.13 -1.81
N ASP A 157 -17.76 11.36 -1.08
CA ASP A 157 -18.01 11.60 0.35
C ASP A 157 -17.21 10.64 1.23
N LYS A 158 -17.51 9.34 1.12
CA LYS A 158 -16.86 8.24 1.87
C LYS A 158 -17.04 6.94 1.11
N PHE A 159 -16.35 5.89 1.57
CA PHE A 159 -16.51 4.53 1.04
C PHE A 159 -17.99 4.13 0.89
N SER A 160 -18.31 3.50 -0.23
CA SER A 160 -19.62 2.91 -0.51
C SER A 160 -19.40 1.60 -1.28
N GLN A 161 -19.96 0.51 -0.78
CA GLN A 161 -19.87 -0.80 -1.40
C GLN A 161 -20.44 -0.80 -2.84
N GLU A 162 -21.53 -0.06 -3.07
CA GLU A 162 -22.13 0.09 -4.40
C GLU A 162 -21.15 0.72 -5.40
N LYS A 163 -20.47 1.81 -4.97
CA LYS A 163 -19.49 2.52 -5.81
C LYS A 163 -18.22 1.70 -6.03
N ALA A 164 -17.82 0.90 -5.05
CA ALA A 164 -16.68 -0.01 -5.19
C ALA A 164 -16.91 -1.08 -6.26
N LEU A 165 -18.15 -1.54 -6.41
CA LEU A 165 -18.54 -2.55 -7.41
C LEU A 165 -18.84 -1.95 -8.80
N ASN A 166 -19.18 -0.66 -8.89
CA ASN A 166 -19.55 0.02 -10.13
C ASN A 166 -18.55 1.14 -10.46
N ARG A 167 -17.37 0.75 -10.94
CA ARG A 167 -16.24 1.66 -11.27
C ARG A 167 -16.44 2.32 -12.65
N ASP A 168 -16.08 3.61 -12.76
CA ASP A 168 -15.89 4.31 -14.04
C ASP A 168 -14.40 4.30 -14.41
N LEU A 169 -13.95 3.17 -14.97
CA LEU A 169 -12.54 2.93 -15.30
C LEU A 169 -11.98 3.95 -16.31
N GLU A 170 -12.82 4.47 -17.21
CA GLU A 170 -12.37 5.45 -18.21
C GLU A 170 -12.06 6.81 -17.56
N THR A 171 -12.90 7.26 -16.64
CA THR A 171 -12.69 8.51 -15.92
C THR A 171 -11.52 8.37 -14.92
N GLU A 172 -11.41 7.24 -14.23
CA GLU A 172 -10.29 6.96 -13.33
C GLU A 172 -8.94 6.97 -14.08
N ARG A 173 -8.85 6.32 -15.25
CA ARG A 173 -7.63 6.30 -16.09
C ARG A 173 -7.18 7.70 -16.52
N LYS A 174 -8.10 8.58 -16.91
CA LYS A 174 -7.77 9.97 -17.31
C LYS A 174 -7.10 10.75 -16.18
N VAL A 175 -7.47 10.48 -14.93
CA VAL A 175 -6.85 11.12 -13.75
C VAL A 175 -5.43 10.63 -13.53
N LEU A 176 -5.16 9.36 -13.78
CA LEU A 176 -3.84 8.77 -13.63
C LEU A 176 -2.85 9.23 -14.72
N GLU A 177 -3.36 9.57 -15.89
CA GLU A 177 -2.56 10.07 -17.02
C GLU A 177 -2.30 11.60 -16.95
N SER A 178 -2.96 12.32 -16.05
CA SER A 178 -2.81 13.77 -15.89
C SER A 178 -1.66 14.10 -14.92
#